data_f9782c3db75ac3c2c03007f06976fdb0
#
_entry.id   f9782c3db75ac3c2c03007f06976fdb0
#
_cell.length_a   1.000
_cell.length_b   1.000
_cell.length_c   1.000
_cell.angle_alpha   90.00
_cell.angle_beta   90.00
_cell.angle_gamma   90.00
#
_symmetry.space_group_name_H-M   'P 1'
#
loop_
_entity.id
_entity.type
_entity.pdbx_description
1 polymer ?
#
loop_
_entity_poly.entity_id
_entity_poly.type
_entity_poly.pdbx_seq_one_letter_code
_entity_poly.pdbx_strand_id
1 'polypeptide(L)'
;MSSPNHLYGLFSKSRQTFTGLIPSGSCRELAFPAFLNFANKRLVNHTINIVEVQDVDECERLCFMEHNCVSVNLDNKPNGNRRYNCELNNATHEMLNGELVHVENYLYRGTQVSIY
;
A
#
# COMPACT_ATOMS: atom_id res chain seq x y z
N MET A 1 -2.10 -11.45 24.59
CA MET A 1 -1.54 -10.58 24.43
C MET A 1 -1.22 -10.02 24.61
N SER A 2 -1.28 -10.49 24.30
CA SER A 2 -0.71 -9.56 24.13
C SER A 2 -0.19 -9.06 24.24
N SER A 3 -0.22 -9.42 24.15
CA SER A 3 0.45 -8.47 23.97
C SER A 3 0.95 -7.99 24.12
N PRO A 4 0.94 -8.35 24.06
CA PRO A 4 1.52 -7.48 24.01
C PRO A 4 1.64 -7.06 23.85
N ASN A 5 1.44 -7.46 23.62
CA ASN A 5 1.74 -6.63 23.13
C ASN A 5 1.48 -5.95 23.15
N HIS A 6 1.16 -6.11 23.36
CA HIS A 6 1.12 -4.92 23.16
C HIS A 6 1.54 -4.02 23.32
N LEU A 7 1.67 -4.02 23.32
CA LEU A 7 2.28 -3.04 23.23
C LEU A 7 2.87 -2.65 22.48
N TYR A 8 3.05 -3.02 22.10
CA TYR A 8 3.52 -2.53 21.02
C TYR A 8 2.73 -2.83 19.98
N GLY A 9 1.96 -3.25 20.04
CA GLY A 9 1.11 -3.84 19.09
C GLY A 9 0.57 -2.95 18.04
N LEU A 10 0.38 -1.73 18.33
CA LEU A 10 -0.15 -0.81 17.34
C LEU A 10 0.75 -0.65 16.12
N PHE A 11 2.02 -0.96 16.24
CA PHE A 11 2.94 -0.84 15.12
C PHE A 11 2.76 -1.94 14.09
N SER A 12 2.19 -3.07 14.47
CA SER A 12 2.05 -4.20 13.55
C SER A 12 1.14 -3.85 12.37
N LYS A 13 0.22 -2.93 12.57
CA LYS A 13 -0.72 -2.57 11.52
C LYS A 13 -0.07 -1.82 10.37
N SER A 14 1.08 -1.21 10.57
CA SER A 14 1.78 -0.49 9.52
C SER A 14 2.86 -1.32 8.86
N ARG A 15 2.86 -2.64 9.11
CA ARG A 15 3.92 -3.52 8.65
C ARG A 15 3.36 -4.82 8.10
N GLN A 16 2.44 -4.72 7.19
CA GLN A 16 1.87 -5.90 6.59
C GLN A 16 2.85 -6.54 5.60
N THR A 17 2.88 -7.86 5.59
CA THR A 17 3.62 -8.63 4.62
C THR A 17 2.69 -9.68 4.05
N PHE A 18 2.64 -9.76 2.74
CA PHE A 18 1.84 -10.74 2.03
C PHE A 18 2.76 -11.68 1.27
N THR A 19 2.47 -12.97 1.34
CA THR A 19 3.30 -13.98 0.69
C THR A 19 2.39 -15.00 0.02
N GLY A 20 2.76 -15.39 -1.19
CA GLY A 20 2.08 -16.51 -1.82
C GLY A 20 1.79 -16.31 -3.29
N LEU A 21 0.89 -17.17 -3.77
CA LEU A 21 0.46 -17.19 -5.16
C LEU A 21 -0.58 -16.11 -5.40
N ILE A 22 -0.39 -15.33 -6.46
CA ILE A 22 -1.34 -14.30 -6.84
C ILE A 22 -2.05 -14.73 -8.12
N PRO A 23 -3.18 -14.07 -8.50
CA PRO A 23 -4.00 -14.54 -9.62
C PRO A 23 -3.27 -14.67 -10.94
N SER A 24 -2.18 -13.94 -11.15
CA SER A 24 -1.41 -14.03 -12.37
C SER A 24 -0.68 -15.37 -12.51
N GLY A 25 -0.60 -16.17 -11.46
CA GLY A 25 0.15 -17.41 -11.43
C GLY A 25 1.55 -17.29 -10.86
N SER A 26 1.97 -16.09 -10.47
CA SER A 26 3.29 -15.88 -9.85
C SER A 26 3.19 -15.97 -8.34
N CYS A 27 4.32 -16.27 -7.71
CA CYS A 27 4.46 -16.17 -6.27
C CYS A 27 5.35 -14.99 -5.96
N ARG A 28 4.97 -14.22 -4.95
CA ARG A 28 5.81 -13.12 -4.49
C ARG A 28 5.57 -12.84 -3.02
N GLU A 29 6.50 -12.12 -2.46
CA GLU A 29 6.34 -11.54 -1.13
C GLU A 29 6.35 -10.03 -1.29
N LEU A 30 5.35 -9.36 -0.73
CA LEU A 30 5.21 -7.91 -0.80
C LEU A 30 5.04 -7.40 0.61
N ALA A 31 6.02 -6.62 1.07
CA ALA A 31 5.99 -6.07 2.42
C ALA A 31 5.76 -4.55 2.36
N PHE A 32 4.95 -4.05 3.30
CA PHE A 32 4.66 -2.63 3.44
C PHE A 32 5.25 -2.14 4.77
N PRO A 33 6.57 -1.91 4.82
CA PRO A 33 7.19 -1.53 6.10
C PRO A 33 6.87 -0.09 6.47
N ALA A 34 6.85 0.16 7.77
CA ALA A 34 6.48 1.49 8.28
C ALA A 34 7.39 2.59 7.77
N PHE A 35 8.67 2.29 7.55
CA PHE A 35 9.60 3.33 7.11
C PHE A 35 9.40 3.77 5.66
N LEU A 36 8.52 3.09 4.93
CA LEU A 36 8.16 3.49 3.56
C LEU A 36 6.74 4.07 3.50
N ASN A 37 6.20 4.50 4.62
CA ASN A 37 4.89 5.16 4.69
C ASN A 37 5.11 6.67 4.80
N PHE A 38 4.53 7.42 3.88
CA PHE A 38 4.69 8.87 3.89
C PHE A 38 3.31 9.53 3.87
N ALA A 39 2.99 10.23 4.97
CA ALA A 39 1.73 10.95 5.09
C ALA A 39 1.77 12.21 4.22
N ASN A 40 0.62 12.55 3.64
CA ASN A 40 0.44 13.73 2.79
C ASN A 40 1.36 13.69 1.57
N LYS A 41 1.61 12.48 1.07
CA LYS A 41 2.39 12.28 -0.15
C LYS A 41 1.62 11.35 -1.07
N ARG A 42 1.79 11.57 -2.35
CA ARG A 42 1.14 10.79 -3.40
C ARG A 42 2.12 10.57 -4.53
N LEU A 43 2.26 9.33 -4.95
CA LEU A 43 3.05 9.02 -6.14
C LEU A 43 2.17 9.27 -7.36
N VAL A 44 2.61 10.14 -8.26
CA VAL A 44 1.81 10.51 -9.42
C VAL A 44 2.33 9.82 -10.69
N ASN A 45 1.42 9.69 -11.67
CA ASN A 45 1.75 9.22 -13.03
C ASN A 45 2.06 7.72 -13.13
N HIS A 46 1.77 6.94 -12.08
CA HIS A 46 2.08 5.50 -12.11
C HIS A 46 0.90 4.64 -11.65
N THR A 47 -0.28 5.24 -11.55
CA THR A 47 -1.47 4.52 -11.12
C THR A 47 -1.96 3.62 -12.24
N ILE A 48 -2.12 2.34 -11.96
CA ILE A 48 -2.61 1.36 -12.93
C ILE A 48 -4.06 0.96 -12.66
N ASN A 49 -4.55 1.22 -11.45
CA ASN A 49 -5.94 0.93 -11.12
C ASN A 49 -6.33 1.71 -9.88
N ILE A 50 -7.61 2.00 -9.73
CA ILE A 50 -8.16 2.65 -8.54
C ILE A 50 -9.28 1.77 -8.03
N VAL A 51 -9.22 1.40 -6.75
CA VAL A 51 -10.23 0.55 -6.14
C VAL A 51 -10.77 1.22 -4.88
N GLU A 52 -12.01 0.95 -4.55
CA GLU A 52 -12.60 1.43 -3.31
C GLU A 52 -12.37 0.41 -2.22
N VAL A 53 -11.91 0.87 -1.06
CA VAL A 53 -11.55 -0.01 0.04
C VAL A 53 -12.15 0.51 1.34
N GLN A 54 -12.22 -0.37 2.33
CA GLN A 54 -12.71 -0.01 3.65
C GLN A 54 -11.62 0.56 4.53
N ASP A 55 -10.37 0.15 4.29
CA ASP A 55 -9.25 0.58 5.12
C ASP A 55 -7.94 0.36 4.36
N VAL A 56 -6.84 0.78 4.98
CA VAL A 56 -5.52 0.67 4.37
C VAL A 56 -5.09 -0.79 4.22
N ASP A 57 -5.52 -1.66 5.12
CA ASP A 57 -5.17 -3.08 5.05
C ASP A 57 -5.73 -3.70 3.78
N GLU A 58 -6.96 -3.36 3.44
CA GLU A 58 -7.55 -3.85 2.19
C GLU A 58 -6.85 -3.28 0.97
N CYS A 59 -6.47 -2.00 1.02
CA CYS A 59 -5.72 -1.36 -0.05
C CYS A 59 -4.41 -2.11 -0.33
N GLU A 60 -3.68 -2.43 0.74
CA GLU A 60 -2.42 -3.16 0.61
C GLU A 60 -2.63 -4.58 0.10
N ARG A 61 -3.69 -5.25 0.57
CA ARG A 61 -3.99 -6.60 0.12
C ARG A 61 -4.32 -6.64 -1.38
N LEU A 62 -5.10 -5.67 -1.83
CA LEU A 62 -5.44 -5.62 -3.26
C LEU A 62 -4.23 -5.29 -4.13
N CYS A 63 -3.30 -4.51 -3.60
CA CYS A 63 -2.02 -4.28 -4.28
C CYS A 63 -1.26 -5.59 -4.43
N PHE A 64 -1.19 -6.39 -3.37
CA PHE A 64 -0.52 -7.69 -3.44
C PHE A 64 -1.13 -8.57 -4.54
N MET A 65 -2.46 -8.55 -4.67
CA MET A 65 -3.16 -9.38 -5.64
C MET A 65 -2.97 -8.90 -7.08
N GLU A 66 -2.60 -7.65 -7.26
CA GLU A 66 -2.39 -7.08 -8.59
C GLU A 66 -0.92 -7.25 -8.97
N HIS A 67 -0.65 -8.10 -9.98
CA HIS A 67 0.71 -8.52 -10.33
C HIS A 67 1.70 -7.36 -10.45
N ASN A 68 1.28 -6.25 -11.02
CA ASN A 68 2.17 -5.14 -11.31
C ASN A 68 2.19 -4.07 -10.22
N CYS A 69 1.40 -4.23 -9.16
CA CYS A 69 1.33 -3.22 -8.11
C CYS A 69 2.51 -3.36 -7.16
N VAL A 70 3.20 -2.25 -6.90
CA VAL A 70 4.33 -2.22 -5.95
C VAL A 70 4.26 -1.04 -4.99
N SER A 71 3.22 -0.23 -5.06
CA SER A 71 2.96 0.79 -4.05
C SER A 71 1.52 1.24 -4.16
N VAL A 72 1.04 1.95 -3.15
CA VAL A 72 -0.32 2.46 -3.15
C VAL A 72 -0.35 3.89 -2.69
N ASN A 73 -1.36 4.62 -3.15
CA ASN A 73 -1.76 5.90 -2.59
C ASN A 73 -3.18 5.73 -2.05
N LEU A 74 -3.36 5.98 -0.78
CA LEU A 74 -4.69 5.93 -0.18
C LEU A 74 -5.16 7.35 0.05
N ASP A 75 -6.32 7.69 -0.49
CA ASP A 75 -6.98 8.95 -0.17
C ASP A 75 -7.69 8.74 1.16
N ASN A 76 -7.17 9.34 2.21
CA ASN A 76 -7.67 9.13 3.56
C ASN A 76 -8.95 9.93 3.85
N LYS A 77 -9.56 10.49 2.82
CA LYS A 77 -10.81 11.20 2.90
C LYS A 77 -11.89 10.30 2.31
N PRO A 78 -12.89 9.92 3.10
CA PRO A 78 -13.90 8.98 2.59
C PRO A 78 -14.70 9.59 1.45
N ASN A 79 -15.09 8.74 0.51
CA ASN A 79 -15.94 9.13 -0.60
C ASN A 79 -17.41 9.09 -0.17
N GLY A 80 -18.33 9.33 -1.11
CA GLY A 80 -19.75 9.38 -0.82
C GLY A 80 -20.32 8.06 -0.30
N ASN A 81 -19.60 6.94 -0.48
CA ASN A 81 -20.02 5.62 -0.02
C ASN A 81 -19.36 5.23 1.29
N ARG A 82 -18.68 6.17 1.96
CA ARG A 82 -17.93 5.94 3.20
C ARG A 82 -16.79 4.95 3.00
N ARG A 83 -16.23 4.94 1.81
CA ARG A 83 -15.09 4.12 1.47
C ARG A 83 -13.97 5.03 1.03
N TYR A 84 -12.78 4.46 0.87
CA TYR A 84 -11.61 5.23 0.52
C TYR A 84 -11.12 4.80 -0.85
N ASN A 85 -10.63 5.75 -1.64
CA ASN A 85 -10.02 5.43 -2.93
C ASN A 85 -8.58 5.02 -2.73
N CYS A 86 -8.24 3.85 -3.25
CA CYS A 86 -6.90 3.29 -3.18
C CYS A 86 -6.35 3.23 -4.60
N GLU A 87 -5.26 3.94 -4.85
CA GLU A 87 -4.59 3.93 -6.14
C GLU A 87 -3.48 2.90 -6.11
N LEU A 88 -3.55 1.93 -7.02
CA LEU A 88 -2.53 0.90 -7.15
C LEU A 88 -1.50 1.38 -8.16
N ASN A 89 -0.23 1.40 -7.77
CA ASN A 89 0.84 1.95 -8.60
C ASN A 89 1.80 0.87 -9.06
N ASN A 90 2.31 1.01 -10.29
CA ASN A 90 3.29 0.07 -10.83
C ASN A 90 4.73 0.54 -10.63
N ALA A 91 4.95 1.51 -9.77
CA ALA A 91 6.29 2.03 -9.46
C ALA A 91 6.35 2.40 -7.99
N THR A 92 7.56 2.55 -7.47
CA THR A 92 7.76 3.09 -6.13
C THR A 92 8.47 4.43 -6.25
N HIS A 93 8.50 5.17 -5.15
CA HIS A 93 9.19 6.46 -5.11
C HIS A 93 10.70 6.32 -5.32
N GLU A 94 11.25 5.12 -5.19
CA GLU A 94 12.66 4.87 -5.36
C GLU A 94 13.04 4.56 -6.80
N MET A 95 12.07 4.38 -7.67
CA MET A 95 12.34 4.12 -9.08
C MET A 95 12.67 5.42 -9.80
N LEU A 96 13.31 5.28 -10.96
CA LEU A 96 13.88 6.41 -11.69
C LEU A 96 12.88 7.53 -11.93
N ASN A 97 11.65 7.19 -12.25
CA ASN A 97 10.59 8.18 -12.51
C ASN A 97 9.58 8.26 -11.37
N GLY A 98 9.94 7.75 -10.21
CA GLY A 98 9.05 7.80 -9.06
C GLY A 98 9.04 9.21 -8.48
N GLU A 99 7.87 9.82 -8.45
CA GLU A 99 7.75 11.20 -8.02
C GLU A 99 6.67 11.32 -6.95
N LEU A 100 7.09 11.62 -5.72
CA LEU A 100 6.17 11.91 -4.63
C LEU A 100 5.91 13.40 -4.59
N VAL A 101 4.63 13.77 -4.60
CA VAL A 101 4.22 15.16 -4.45
C VAL A 101 3.41 15.30 -3.18
N HIS A 102 3.38 16.51 -2.65
CA HIS A 102 2.58 16.80 -1.46
C HIS A 102 1.11 16.92 -1.86
N VAL A 103 0.27 16.05 -1.31
CA VAL A 103 -1.18 16.12 -1.48
C VAL A 103 -1.81 15.82 -0.13
N GLU A 104 -2.53 16.79 0.42
CA GLU A 104 -3.17 16.63 1.71
C GLU A 104 -4.10 15.44 1.73
N ASN A 105 -4.14 14.75 2.85
CA ASN A 105 -5.01 13.60 3.08
C ASN A 105 -4.64 12.34 2.32
N TYR A 106 -3.55 12.35 1.55
CA TYR A 106 -3.07 11.14 0.94
C TYR A 106 -2.05 10.45 1.83
N LEU A 107 -2.02 9.13 1.72
CA LEU A 107 -1.06 8.30 2.42
C LEU A 107 -0.40 7.41 1.39
N TYR A 108 0.87 7.66 1.11
CA TYR A 108 1.65 6.80 0.23
C TYR A 108 2.24 5.65 1.02
N ARG A 109 2.16 4.46 0.46
CA ARG A 109 2.79 3.28 1.05
C ARG A 109 3.65 2.57 0.02
N GLY A 110 4.96 2.62 0.24
CA GLY A 110 5.91 1.91 -0.61
C GLY A 110 6.14 0.50 -0.11
N THR A 111 6.80 -0.30 -0.93
CA THR A 111 6.96 -1.72 -0.64
C THR A 111 8.38 -2.18 -0.81
N GLN A 112 8.63 -3.35 -0.25
CA GLN A 112 9.78 -4.19 -0.56
C GLN A 112 9.23 -5.46 -1.20
N VAL A 113 9.78 -5.82 -2.36
CA VAL A 113 9.27 -6.93 -3.17
C VAL A 113 10.32 -8.02 -3.25
N SER A 114 9.88 -9.26 -3.05
CA SER A 114 10.70 -10.44 -3.34
C SER A 114 9.89 -11.35 -4.24
N ILE A 115 10.50 -11.78 -5.34
CA ILE A 115 9.84 -12.64 -6.32
C ILE A 115 10.58 -13.97 -6.37
N TYR A 116 9.80 -15.07 -6.29
CA TYR A 116 10.37 -16.40 -6.31
C TYR A 116 9.39 -17.42 -6.90
#